data_2569c22938f4890a87cbd9ec94ba8784
#
_entry.id   2569c22938f4890a87cbd9ec94ba8784
#
_cell.length_a   1.000
_cell.length_b   1.000
_cell.length_c   1.000
_cell.angle_alpha   90.00
_cell.angle_beta   90.00
_cell.angle_gamma   90.00
#
_symmetry.space_group_name_H-M   'P 1'
#
loop_
_entity.id
_entity.type
_entity.pdbx_description
1 polymer ?
#
loop_
_entity_poly.entity_id
_entity_poly.type
_entity_poly.pdbx_seq_one_letter_code
_entity_poly.pdbx_strand_id
1 'polypeptide(L)'
;MLEHTLNAKIGVDGSMILLKNVLSGKRIHEMEFDFCLNQENIKPNLTPLLSEYDINLSPDLTQLQGIMNGFIDLLFEHEGRYFILDWKSNHLGYRLENYESPGLNEAMKDNQYKLQYLIYSIAVHRFLKQRLRDSYDYDVHFGGVIYVFLRGVRAGAATGIYFDRPEVGFVDKLDKIFGLGSGIIIL
;
A
#
# COMPACT_ATOMS: atom_id res chain seq x y z
N MET A 1 -11.27 -17.97 10.12
CA MET A 1 -10.50 -16.98 9.31
C MET A 1 -11.13 -15.59 9.41
N LEU A 2 -12.36 -15.37 8.96
CA LEU A 2 -13.01 -14.04 8.99
C LEU A 2 -13.04 -13.41 10.39
N GLU A 3 -13.43 -14.16 11.42
CA GLU A 3 -13.46 -13.69 12.81
C GLU A 3 -12.06 -13.23 13.28
N HIS A 4 -11.01 -13.99 12.95
CA HIS A 4 -9.63 -13.63 13.27
C HIS A 4 -9.22 -12.32 12.60
N THR A 5 -9.56 -12.15 11.32
CA THR A 5 -9.25 -10.96 10.54
C THR A 5 -9.94 -9.72 11.11
N LEU A 6 -11.23 -9.81 11.42
CA LEU A 6 -12.00 -8.68 11.96
C LEU A 6 -11.54 -8.26 13.37
N ASN A 7 -11.00 -9.19 14.17
CA ASN A 7 -10.51 -8.95 15.51
C ASN A 7 -8.98 -8.92 15.62
N ALA A 8 -8.28 -8.92 14.49
CA ALA A 8 -6.83 -8.72 14.47
C ALA A 8 -6.48 -7.32 14.98
N LYS A 9 -5.40 -7.25 15.75
CA LYS A 9 -4.85 -5.99 16.25
C LYS A 9 -3.83 -5.45 15.27
N ILE A 10 -4.20 -4.41 14.55
CA ILE A 10 -3.29 -3.71 13.65
C ILE A 10 -2.69 -2.54 14.42
N GLY A 11 -1.42 -2.70 14.85
CA GLY A 11 -0.68 -1.63 15.52
C GLY A 11 -0.14 -0.64 14.51
N VAL A 12 -0.45 0.65 14.68
CA VAL A 12 0.00 1.73 13.82
C VAL A 12 0.35 2.95 14.69
N ASP A 13 1.60 3.38 14.68
CA ASP A 13 2.07 4.61 15.36
C ASP A 13 1.53 4.78 16.80
N GLY A 14 1.53 3.71 17.58
CA GLY A 14 1.00 3.72 18.96
C GLY A 14 -0.53 3.60 19.08
N SER A 15 -1.25 3.62 17.97
CA SER A 15 -2.69 3.35 17.88
C SER A 15 -2.98 1.89 17.57
N MET A 16 -4.22 1.45 17.85
CA MET A 16 -4.65 0.08 17.57
C MET A 16 -5.92 0.09 16.73
N ILE A 17 -5.81 -0.38 15.50
CA ILE A 17 -6.94 -0.50 14.59
C ILE A 17 -7.53 -1.91 14.70
N LEU A 18 -8.85 -2.00 14.84
CA LEU A 18 -9.62 -3.23 14.66
C LEU A 18 -10.52 -3.06 13.43
N LEU A 19 -10.36 -3.92 12.43
CA LEU A 19 -11.10 -3.78 11.15
C LEU A 19 -12.61 -3.79 11.34
N LYS A 20 -13.13 -4.53 12.34
CA LYS A 20 -14.55 -4.51 12.67
C LYS A 20 -15.09 -3.14 13.07
N ASN A 21 -14.23 -2.23 13.54
CA ASN A 21 -14.61 -0.88 13.99
C ASN A 21 -14.58 0.15 12.85
N VAL A 22 -14.07 -0.21 11.68
CA VAL A 22 -14.07 0.67 10.51
C VAL A 22 -15.50 0.80 9.98
N LEU A 23 -16.04 2.02 10.03
CA LEU A 23 -17.41 2.31 9.59
C LEU A 23 -17.58 2.11 8.08
N SER A 24 -18.74 1.60 7.67
CA SER A 24 -19.03 1.35 6.25
C SER A 24 -18.91 2.60 5.36
N GLY A 25 -19.32 3.76 5.86
CA GLY A 25 -19.21 5.04 5.15
C GLY A 25 -17.80 5.65 5.10
N LYS A 26 -16.82 5.00 5.74
CA LYS A 26 -15.42 5.43 5.79
C LYS A 26 -14.47 4.48 5.07
N ARG A 27 -14.97 3.72 4.09
CA ARG A 27 -14.19 2.74 3.34
C ARG A 27 -14.60 2.70 1.88
N ILE A 28 -13.61 2.46 1.02
CA ILE A 28 -13.78 2.24 -0.41
C ILE A 28 -13.18 0.86 -0.69
N HIS A 29 -13.96 -0.04 -1.25
CA HIS A 29 -13.52 -1.36 -1.70
C HIS A 29 -13.14 -1.30 -3.17
N GLU A 30 -12.12 -2.05 -3.56
CA GLU A 30 -11.67 -2.18 -4.96
C GLU A 30 -11.49 -0.81 -5.64
N MET A 31 -10.79 0.10 -4.94
CA MET A 31 -10.51 1.43 -5.47
C MET A 31 -9.64 1.31 -6.71
N GLU A 32 -10.23 1.60 -7.88
CA GLU A 32 -9.52 1.61 -9.15
C GLU A 32 -8.65 2.86 -9.31
N PHE A 33 -7.48 2.69 -9.93
CA PHE A 33 -6.59 3.80 -10.29
C PHE A 33 -5.89 3.54 -11.61
N ASP A 34 -5.59 4.64 -12.33
CA ASP A 34 -4.85 4.63 -13.57
C ASP A 34 -3.66 5.59 -13.53
N PHE A 35 -2.52 5.14 -14.08
CA PHE A 35 -1.35 5.98 -14.32
C PHE A 35 -0.95 5.95 -15.80
N CYS A 36 -0.72 7.11 -16.41
CA CYS A 36 -0.02 7.19 -17.68
C CYS A 36 1.49 7.11 -17.43
N LEU A 37 2.15 6.12 -18.01
CA LEU A 37 3.58 5.89 -17.91
C LEU A 37 4.29 6.53 -19.09
N ASN A 38 5.15 7.52 -18.83
CA ASN A 38 6.04 8.09 -19.84
C ASN A 38 7.43 7.48 -19.71
N GLN A 39 7.85 6.71 -20.72
CA GLN A 39 9.12 5.99 -20.73
C GLN A 39 10.35 6.89 -20.58
N GLU A 40 10.34 8.08 -21.14
CA GLU A 40 11.49 9.00 -21.10
C GLU A 40 11.87 9.39 -19.68
N ASN A 41 10.87 9.42 -18.78
CA ASN A 41 11.08 9.80 -17.38
C ASN A 41 11.28 8.59 -16.45
N ILE A 42 10.71 7.42 -16.77
CA ILE A 42 10.68 6.28 -15.86
C ILE A 42 12.05 5.59 -15.81
N LYS A 43 12.62 5.21 -16.95
CA LYS A 43 13.85 4.41 -17.01
C LYS A 43 15.04 4.99 -16.26
N PRO A 44 15.45 6.26 -16.50
CA PRO A 44 16.65 6.78 -15.87
C PRO A 44 16.49 7.13 -14.39
N ASN A 45 15.26 7.38 -13.92
CA ASN A 45 15.02 7.94 -12.59
C ASN A 45 14.43 6.91 -11.61
N LEU A 46 13.64 5.95 -12.09
CA LEU A 46 12.94 5.00 -11.22
C LEU A 46 13.89 3.97 -10.60
N THR A 47 14.77 3.37 -11.41
CA THR A 47 15.67 2.32 -10.93
C THR A 47 16.59 2.78 -9.79
N PRO A 48 17.29 3.93 -9.90
CA PRO A 48 18.10 4.43 -8.79
C PRO A 48 17.28 4.71 -7.54
N LEU A 49 16.10 5.31 -7.70
CA LEU A 49 15.23 5.65 -6.58
C LEU A 49 14.70 4.40 -5.85
N LEU A 50 14.28 3.37 -6.57
CA LEU A 50 13.80 2.13 -5.96
C LEU A 50 14.93 1.34 -5.29
N SER A 51 16.17 1.45 -5.79
CA SER A 51 17.33 0.82 -5.15
C SER A 51 17.60 1.39 -3.75
N GLU A 52 17.26 2.66 -3.48
CA GLU A 52 17.33 3.26 -2.14
C GLU A 52 16.40 2.52 -1.14
N TYR A 53 15.38 1.83 -1.64
CA TYR A 53 14.40 1.07 -0.85
C TYR A 53 14.58 -0.45 -0.93
N ASP A 54 15.74 -0.90 -1.40
CA ASP A 54 16.03 -2.34 -1.59
C ASP A 54 15.01 -3.04 -2.52
N ILE A 55 14.49 -2.31 -3.52
CA ILE A 55 13.56 -2.80 -4.53
C ILE A 55 14.29 -2.91 -5.86
N ASN A 56 14.44 -4.14 -6.34
CA ASN A 56 15.01 -4.42 -7.65
C ASN A 56 13.90 -4.59 -8.68
N LEU A 57 13.88 -3.73 -9.70
CA LEU A 57 12.96 -3.89 -10.83
C LEU A 57 13.39 -5.08 -11.69
N SER A 58 12.44 -5.94 -12.06
CA SER A 58 12.70 -6.88 -13.12
C SER A 58 12.92 -6.15 -14.46
N PRO A 59 13.76 -6.68 -15.37
CA PRO A 59 14.01 -6.05 -16.67
C PRO A 59 12.73 -5.76 -17.46
N ASP A 60 11.70 -6.58 -17.32
CA ASP A 60 10.42 -6.44 -18.02
C ASP A 60 9.65 -5.19 -17.59
N LEU A 61 9.73 -4.84 -16.29
CA LEU A 61 9.09 -3.63 -15.76
C LEU A 61 9.76 -2.33 -16.23
N THR A 62 10.98 -2.40 -16.72
CA THR A 62 11.69 -1.23 -17.29
C THR A 62 11.19 -0.85 -18.68
N GLN A 63 10.34 -1.66 -19.31
CA GLN A 63 9.80 -1.43 -20.66
C GLN A 63 8.32 -1.01 -20.65
N LEU A 64 7.75 -0.72 -19.45
CA LEU A 64 6.35 -0.32 -19.34
C LEU A 64 6.07 0.99 -20.08
N GLN A 65 5.20 0.90 -21.08
CA GLN A 65 4.61 2.05 -21.80
C GLN A 65 3.11 1.97 -21.71
N GLY A 66 2.45 3.10 -21.62
CA GLY A 66 1.00 3.19 -21.74
C GLY A 66 0.30 3.46 -20.41
N ILE A 67 -0.85 2.88 -20.23
CA ILE A 67 -1.64 3.04 -19.00
C ILE A 67 -1.39 1.85 -18.08
N MET A 68 -0.96 2.11 -16.86
CA MET A 68 -0.92 1.15 -15.77
C MET A 68 -2.17 1.33 -14.93
N ASN A 69 -3.01 0.32 -14.86
CA ASN A 69 -4.17 0.30 -13.98
C ASN A 69 -3.99 -0.69 -12.83
N GLY A 70 -4.74 -0.48 -11.76
CA GLY A 70 -4.75 -1.38 -10.62
C GLY A 70 -5.92 -1.11 -9.69
N PHE A 71 -6.09 -2.05 -8.75
CA PHE A 71 -7.13 -1.98 -7.73
C PHE A 71 -6.51 -2.08 -6.36
N ILE A 72 -6.93 -1.19 -5.45
CA ILE A 72 -6.61 -1.27 -4.03
C ILE A 72 -7.78 -1.99 -3.36
N ASP A 73 -7.53 -3.13 -2.73
CA ASP A 73 -8.58 -3.98 -2.14
C ASP A 73 -9.46 -3.20 -1.15
N LEU A 74 -8.83 -2.38 -0.30
CA LEU A 74 -9.54 -1.56 0.67
C LEU A 74 -8.76 -0.28 0.99
N LEU A 75 -9.40 0.86 0.80
CA LEU A 75 -8.98 2.14 1.37
C LEU A 75 -9.97 2.52 2.48
N PHE A 76 -9.49 2.85 3.68
CA PHE A 76 -10.37 3.25 4.77
C PHE A 76 -9.80 4.41 5.58
N GLU A 77 -10.71 5.17 6.20
CA GLU A 77 -10.37 6.24 7.14
C GLU A 77 -10.54 5.75 8.58
N HIS A 78 -9.53 5.99 9.39
CA HIS A 78 -9.57 5.80 10.83
C HIS A 78 -8.90 6.98 11.53
N GLU A 79 -9.63 7.64 12.43
CA GLU A 79 -9.17 8.82 13.20
C GLU A 79 -8.55 9.94 12.33
N GLY A 80 -9.15 10.21 11.16
CA GLY A 80 -8.70 11.25 10.23
C GLY A 80 -7.56 10.84 9.31
N ARG A 81 -7.03 9.63 9.46
CA ARG A 81 -5.99 9.06 8.60
C ARG A 81 -6.54 8.03 7.65
N TYR A 82 -6.00 7.99 6.44
CA TYR A 82 -6.38 7.04 5.40
C TYR A 82 -5.35 5.93 5.30
N PHE A 83 -5.84 4.69 5.35
CA PHE A 83 -5.03 3.47 5.31
C PHE A 83 -5.36 2.65 4.07
N ILE A 84 -4.31 2.17 3.41
CA ILE A 84 -4.41 1.17 2.36
C ILE A 84 -4.35 -0.20 3.02
N LEU A 85 -5.22 -1.12 2.61
CA LEU A 85 -5.16 -2.49 3.04
C LEU A 85 -5.27 -3.44 1.84
N ASP A 86 -4.41 -4.43 1.81
CA ASP A 86 -4.34 -5.46 0.78
C ASP A 86 -4.35 -6.86 1.39
N TRP A 87 -5.20 -7.73 0.84
CA TRP A 87 -5.37 -9.09 1.32
C TRP A 87 -4.41 -10.06 0.63
N LYS A 88 -3.67 -10.85 1.41
CA LYS A 88 -2.74 -11.84 0.88
C LYS A 88 -3.12 -13.26 1.32
N SER A 89 -3.23 -14.15 0.35
CA SER A 89 -3.53 -15.58 0.59
C SER A 89 -2.30 -16.48 0.57
N ASN A 90 -1.09 -15.91 0.49
CA ASN A 90 0.17 -16.65 0.44
C ASN A 90 0.30 -17.64 1.60
N HIS A 91 0.83 -18.82 1.30
CA HIS A 91 1.23 -19.81 2.27
C HIS A 91 2.71 -19.64 2.59
N LEU A 92 3.03 -19.09 3.77
CA LEU A 92 4.41 -18.85 4.22
C LEU A 92 4.97 -20.01 5.06
N GLY A 93 4.13 -21.00 5.36
CA GLY A 93 4.48 -22.17 6.15
C GLY A 93 3.35 -22.61 7.08
N TYR A 94 3.58 -23.72 7.78
CA TYR A 94 2.54 -24.36 8.61
C TYR A 94 2.47 -23.83 10.04
N ARG A 95 3.46 -23.02 10.47
CA ARG A 95 3.56 -22.48 11.82
C ARG A 95 3.25 -20.98 11.82
N LEU A 96 2.73 -20.47 12.94
CA LEU A 96 2.42 -19.04 13.07
C LEU A 96 3.68 -18.16 13.02
N GLU A 97 4.81 -18.66 13.49
CA GLU A 97 6.10 -17.99 13.45
C GLU A 97 6.54 -17.63 12.02
N ASN A 98 6.08 -18.40 11.01
CA ASN A 98 6.30 -18.07 9.60
C ASN A 98 5.59 -16.79 9.15
N TYR A 99 4.60 -16.32 9.91
CA TYR A 99 3.82 -15.11 9.66
C TYR A 99 4.19 -13.97 10.63
N GLU A 100 5.33 -14.06 11.28
CA GLU A 100 5.95 -12.96 12.03
C GLU A 100 6.85 -12.12 11.12
N SER A 101 7.38 -10.99 11.65
CA SER A 101 8.14 -10.02 10.87
C SER A 101 9.20 -10.59 9.93
N PRO A 102 10.04 -11.59 10.29
CA PRO A 102 11.03 -12.14 9.35
C PRO A 102 10.38 -12.76 8.12
N GLY A 103 9.38 -13.65 8.31
CA GLY A 103 8.69 -14.31 7.19
C GLY A 103 7.84 -13.36 6.36
N LEU A 104 7.22 -12.36 7.00
CA LEU A 104 6.47 -11.32 6.28
C LEU A 104 7.40 -10.45 5.43
N ASN A 105 8.56 -10.05 5.95
CA ASN A 105 9.55 -9.26 5.19
C ASN A 105 10.07 -10.01 3.96
N GLU A 106 10.34 -11.31 4.10
CA GLU A 106 10.73 -12.17 3.00
C GLU A 106 9.63 -12.24 1.93
N ALA A 107 8.38 -12.50 2.35
CA ALA A 107 7.24 -12.55 1.44
C ALA A 107 6.99 -11.20 0.72
N MET A 108 7.15 -10.07 1.41
CA MET A 108 7.05 -8.74 0.82
C MET A 108 8.11 -8.49 -0.25
N LYS A 109 9.33 -9.00 -0.06
CA LYS A 109 10.44 -8.91 -1.01
C LYS A 109 10.23 -9.83 -2.21
N ASP A 110 10.00 -11.12 -1.97
CA ASP A 110 9.93 -12.16 -3.01
C ASP A 110 8.79 -11.95 -4.00
N ASN A 111 7.67 -11.38 -3.52
CA ASN A 111 6.50 -11.11 -4.36
C ASN A 111 6.45 -9.65 -4.87
N GLN A 112 7.50 -8.85 -4.66
CA GLN A 112 7.57 -7.44 -5.04
C GLN A 112 6.41 -6.58 -4.46
N TYR A 113 5.85 -6.97 -3.31
CA TYR A 113 4.76 -6.25 -2.67
C TYR A 113 5.16 -4.86 -2.20
N LYS A 114 6.47 -4.63 -1.95
CA LYS A 114 6.98 -3.27 -1.68
C LYS A 114 6.76 -2.33 -2.85
N LEU A 115 7.01 -2.77 -4.09
CA LEU A 115 6.72 -1.98 -5.28
C LEU A 115 5.22 -1.72 -5.43
N GLN A 116 4.40 -2.75 -5.21
CA GLN A 116 2.95 -2.63 -5.26
C GLN A 116 2.43 -1.57 -4.28
N TYR A 117 2.84 -1.60 -3.02
CA TYR A 117 2.34 -0.63 -2.05
C TYR A 117 2.85 0.80 -2.31
N LEU A 118 4.03 0.96 -2.91
CA LEU A 118 4.50 2.29 -3.31
C LEU A 118 3.63 2.88 -4.42
N ILE A 119 3.26 2.06 -5.40
CA ILE A 119 2.30 2.45 -6.45
C ILE A 119 0.95 2.83 -5.84
N TYR A 120 0.44 2.03 -4.92
CA TYR A 120 -0.80 2.31 -4.19
C TYR A 120 -0.70 3.60 -3.36
N SER A 121 0.47 3.84 -2.73
CA SER A 121 0.70 5.05 -1.96
C SER A 121 0.64 6.31 -2.83
N ILE A 122 1.20 6.27 -4.05
CA ILE A 122 1.07 7.38 -5.02
C ILE A 122 -0.40 7.58 -5.40
N ALA A 123 -1.13 6.49 -5.70
CA ALA A 123 -2.54 6.56 -6.08
C ALA A 123 -3.37 7.25 -4.99
N VAL A 124 -3.22 6.81 -3.73
CA VAL A 124 -3.94 7.39 -2.60
C VAL A 124 -3.47 8.82 -2.30
N HIS A 125 -2.17 9.10 -2.42
CA HIS A 125 -1.64 10.46 -2.25
C HIS A 125 -2.29 11.45 -3.25
N ARG A 126 -2.38 11.10 -4.53
CA ARG A 126 -3.08 11.90 -5.56
C ARG A 126 -4.57 12.02 -5.26
N PHE A 127 -5.21 10.92 -4.89
CA PHE A 127 -6.62 10.91 -4.50
C PHE A 127 -6.91 11.88 -3.35
N LEU A 128 -6.09 11.83 -2.30
CA LEU A 128 -6.25 12.70 -1.13
C LEU A 128 -5.95 14.16 -1.47
N LYS A 129 -4.93 14.45 -2.30
CA LYS A 129 -4.68 15.80 -2.82
C LYS A 129 -5.90 16.36 -3.54
N GLN A 130 -6.55 15.56 -4.39
CA GLN A 130 -7.74 16.00 -5.13
C GLN A 130 -8.96 16.18 -4.21
N ARG A 131 -9.14 15.28 -3.24
CA ARG A 131 -10.30 15.26 -2.35
C ARG A 131 -10.23 16.32 -1.25
N LEU A 132 -9.09 16.47 -0.62
CA LEU A 132 -8.86 17.37 0.52
C LEU A 132 -8.29 18.73 0.10
N ARG A 133 -7.77 18.85 -1.14
CA ARG A 133 -7.22 20.10 -1.69
C ARG A 133 -6.21 20.76 -0.76
N ASP A 134 -6.40 22.04 -0.45
CA ASP A 134 -5.49 22.84 0.37
C ASP A 134 -5.37 22.37 1.83
N SER A 135 -6.32 21.54 2.30
CA SER A 135 -6.22 20.95 3.63
C SER A 135 -5.42 19.66 3.68
N TYR A 136 -4.95 19.14 2.53
CA TYR A 136 -4.19 17.90 2.49
C TYR A 136 -2.77 18.10 3.01
N ASP A 137 -2.42 17.30 3.99
CA ASP A 137 -1.07 17.12 4.50
C ASP A 137 -0.81 15.61 4.60
N TYR A 138 0.27 15.14 3.96
CA TYR A 138 0.60 13.71 3.94
C TYR A 138 0.84 13.15 5.34
N ASP A 139 1.57 13.90 6.18
CA ASP A 139 1.94 13.43 7.52
C ASP A 139 0.75 13.39 8.48
N VAL A 140 -0.27 14.18 8.20
CA VAL A 140 -1.52 14.20 8.96
C VAL A 140 -2.51 13.15 8.42
N HIS A 141 -2.66 13.04 7.10
CA HIS A 141 -3.79 12.31 6.50
C HIS A 141 -3.44 10.92 5.96
N PHE A 142 -2.18 10.66 5.58
CA PHE A 142 -1.79 9.33 5.12
C PHE A 142 -1.36 8.46 6.30
N GLY A 143 -2.14 7.42 6.59
CA GLY A 143 -1.90 6.54 7.73
C GLY A 143 -0.88 5.43 7.45
N GLY A 144 -0.76 5.00 6.20
CA GLY A 144 0.16 3.93 5.80
C GLY A 144 -0.52 2.78 5.07
N VAL A 145 0.24 1.70 4.90
CA VAL A 145 -0.15 0.52 4.12
C VAL A 145 -0.12 -0.72 5.00
N ILE A 146 -1.16 -1.52 4.91
CA ILE A 146 -1.37 -2.72 5.70
C ILE A 146 -1.53 -3.91 4.77
N TYR A 147 -0.65 -4.90 4.87
CA TYR A 147 -0.80 -6.17 4.19
C TYR A 147 -1.25 -7.24 5.17
N VAL A 148 -2.38 -7.88 4.89
CA VAL A 148 -2.99 -8.87 5.77
C VAL A 148 -2.86 -10.27 5.17
N PHE A 149 -1.92 -11.04 5.68
CA PHE A 149 -1.69 -12.43 5.29
C PHE A 149 -2.71 -13.32 6.00
N LEU A 150 -3.83 -13.60 5.34
CA LEU A 150 -5.03 -14.22 5.90
C LEU A 150 -4.78 -15.55 6.63
N ARG A 151 -3.77 -16.32 6.20
CA ARG A 151 -3.43 -17.62 6.81
C ARG A 151 -2.73 -17.46 8.16
N GLY A 152 -2.03 -16.34 8.38
CA GLY A 152 -1.29 -16.03 9.61
C GLY A 152 -2.05 -15.20 10.63
N VAL A 153 -3.15 -14.56 10.23
CA VAL A 153 -3.90 -13.67 11.12
C VAL A 153 -4.57 -14.42 12.26
N ARG A 154 -4.42 -13.90 13.48
CA ARG A 154 -5.11 -14.41 14.69
C ARG A 154 -5.72 -13.26 15.48
N ALA A 155 -6.89 -13.50 16.05
CA ALA A 155 -7.55 -12.55 16.93
C ALA A 155 -6.66 -12.22 18.12
N GLY A 156 -6.46 -10.93 18.39
CA GLY A 156 -5.66 -10.47 19.53
C GLY A 156 -4.14 -10.57 19.35
N ALA A 157 -3.66 -11.08 18.21
CA ALA A 157 -2.22 -11.13 17.86
C ALA A 157 -1.89 -10.22 16.68
N ALA A 158 -0.60 -9.90 16.52
CA ALA A 158 -0.08 -9.12 15.39
C ALA A 158 0.49 -10.00 14.25
N THR A 159 0.38 -11.34 14.35
CA THR A 159 0.85 -12.26 13.32
C THR A 159 0.06 -12.09 12.02
N GLY A 160 0.72 -12.24 10.88
CA GLY A 160 0.11 -12.10 9.57
C GLY A 160 -0.22 -10.67 9.15
N ILE A 161 0.29 -9.67 9.88
CA ILE A 161 0.08 -8.25 9.57
C ILE A 161 1.43 -7.59 9.33
N TYR A 162 1.61 -7.08 8.12
CA TYR A 162 2.72 -6.22 7.76
C TYR A 162 2.20 -4.79 7.63
N PHE A 163 2.91 -3.86 8.24
CA PHE A 163 2.61 -2.43 8.17
C PHE A 163 3.85 -1.67 7.73
N ASP A 164 3.66 -0.68 6.88
CA ASP A 164 4.69 0.29 6.50
C ASP A 164 4.04 1.63 6.14
N ARG A 165 4.83 2.69 6.26
CA ARG A 165 4.43 4.03 5.85
C ARG A 165 5.60 4.71 5.14
N PRO A 166 5.58 4.75 3.79
CA PRO A 166 6.62 5.43 3.03
C PRO A 166 6.76 6.89 3.45
N GLU A 167 7.99 7.39 3.46
CA GLU A 167 8.24 8.80 3.73
C GLU A 167 7.69 9.69 2.61
N VAL A 168 7.15 10.87 2.96
CA VAL A 168 6.57 11.82 2.01
C VAL A 168 7.55 12.22 0.90
N GLY A 169 8.81 12.46 1.26
CA GLY A 169 9.84 12.85 0.28
C GLY A 169 10.10 11.78 -0.78
N PHE A 170 9.95 10.51 -0.43
CA PHE A 170 10.05 9.40 -1.37
C PHE A 170 8.80 9.30 -2.27
N VAL A 171 7.62 9.40 -1.68
CA VAL A 171 6.35 9.38 -2.43
C VAL A 171 6.30 10.54 -3.43
N ASP A 172 6.73 11.74 -3.05
CA ASP A 172 6.79 12.90 -3.94
C ASP A 172 7.80 12.71 -5.09
N LYS A 173 8.95 12.09 -4.85
CA LYS A 173 9.92 11.76 -5.91
C LYS A 173 9.32 10.75 -6.90
N LEU A 174 8.69 9.69 -6.39
CA LEU A 174 7.99 8.70 -7.22
C LEU A 174 6.85 9.33 -8.02
N ASP A 175 6.03 10.16 -7.38
CA ASP A 175 4.91 10.86 -8.00
C ASP A 175 5.36 11.70 -9.20
N LYS A 176 6.50 12.39 -9.08
CA LYS A 176 7.12 13.16 -10.19
C LYS A 176 7.60 12.26 -11.33
N ILE A 177 8.18 11.09 -11.03
CA ILE A 177 8.65 10.14 -12.05
C ILE A 177 7.48 9.56 -12.83
N PHE A 178 6.37 9.22 -12.15
CA PHE A 178 5.16 8.73 -12.78
C PHE A 178 4.38 9.81 -13.56
N GLY A 179 4.80 11.08 -13.43
CA GLY A 179 4.32 12.19 -14.25
C GLY A 179 2.94 12.74 -13.88
N LEU A 180 2.66 13.97 -14.33
CA LEU A 180 1.42 14.72 -14.04
C LEU A 180 0.23 14.33 -14.94
N GLY A 181 0.21 13.15 -15.50
CA GLY A 181 -0.61 12.81 -16.65
C GLY A 181 -1.76 11.83 -16.46
N SER A 182 -2.41 11.75 -15.29
CA SER A 182 -3.69 11.04 -15.27
C SER A 182 -4.48 11.37 -14.01
N GLY A 183 -5.69 11.82 -14.23
CA GLY A 183 -6.67 11.87 -13.18
C GLY A 183 -6.93 10.45 -12.65
N ILE A 184 -6.99 10.30 -11.34
CA ILE A 184 -7.55 9.10 -10.75
C ILE A 184 -9.01 9.08 -11.14
N ILE A 185 -9.39 8.16 -12.01
CA ILE A 185 -10.81 7.87 -12.29
C ILE A 185 -11.22 6.90 -11.20
N ILE A 186 -11.97 7.38 -10.23
CA ILE A 186 -12.67 6.54 -9.27
C ILE A 186 -14.07 6.34 -9.85
N LEU A 187 -14.38 5.14 -10.25
CA LEU A 187 -15.73 4.73 -10.61
C LEU A 187 -16.48 4.25 -9.37
#